data_e97595186ee38f3f774b274f643100bf
#
_entry.id   e97595186ee38f3f774b274f643100bf
#
_cell.length_a   1.000
_cell.length_b   1.000
_cell.length_c   1.000
_cell.angle_alpha   90.00
_cell.angle_beta   90.00
_cell.angle_gamma   90.00
#
_symmetry.space_group_name_H-M   'P 1'
#
loop_
_entity.id
_entity.type
_entity.pdbx_description
1 polymer ?
#
loop_
_entity_poly.entity_id
_entity_poly.type
_entity_poly.pdbx_seq_one_letter_code
_entity_poly.pdbx_strand_id
1 'polypeptide(L)'
;LLAFAELLGDRSPGGLLAALGEQGLGESVALRVVHRDARQALLALTFELFDGSAAAALEAAFFDWLGALRDDAASLLAARRPLLAEPTAPLERLRQRVLGLPAEIRPACLDALRADRCLRLHLDSELDGAEARWSAGFRLSVAPVAAAPPLAAQRHAWRFELPLPPSAAAEGALFLRWRFPGVPARSRFLALRQALRPLCGQARLGGVEMGLEALGEDWSLSLLGPRDRLEAAVRPALARLLAAPPDWRANGERLSSAERRRSATGLPIRQLLDALPGLLGEPLAEVDDWRGTRWDALVMQAAMPDPRWMPGQAAGERLEPLPPRPGRHRRELAVDGESALLLFCPLPTQEVPMEAAWRLLARLHEPAFQRRLRDELQLGYALFCGFREVGARRGLLFAAQSPRACPERLLEHMETFLQRSAEALAQLPARRLAGLRKALADDLRRAPGSFAERARRAWAEHLGG
;
A
#
# COMPACT_ATOMS: atom_id res chain seq x y z
N LEU A 1 -17.36 15.05 0.69
CA LEU A 1 -17.14 13.62 0.51
C LEU A 1 -15.74 13.23 0.98
N LEU A 2 -14.71 13.95 0.52
CA LEU A 2 -13.32 13.69 0.92
C LEU A 2 -13.14 13.83 2.44
N ALA A 3 -13.68 14.88 3.07
CA ALA A 3 -13.62 15.03 4.52
C ALA A 3 -14.34 13.91 5.28
N PHE A 4 -15.43 13.38 4.73
CA PHE A 4 -16.11 12.21 5.29
C PHE A 4 -15.25 10.94 5.12
N ALA A 5 -14.63 10.75 3.96
CA ALA A 5 -13.68 9.66 3.75
C ALA A 5 -12.49 9.73 4.71
N GLU A 6 -12.02 10.94 4.99
CA GLU A 6 -10.96 11.20 5.97
C GLU A 6 -11.36 10.79 7.39
N LEU A 7 -12.58 11.14 7.81
CA LEU A 7 -13.10 10.73 9.11
C LEU A 7 -13.34 9.23 9.20
N LEU A 8 -13.84 8.61 8.12
CA LEU A 8 -13.98 7.15 8.05
C LEU A 8 -12.62 6.44 8.19
N GLY A 9 -11.59 6.97 7.52
CA GLY A 9 -10.23 6.44 7.54
C GLY A 9 -9.43 6.81 8.79
N ASP A 10 -9.99 7.60 9.71
CA ASP A 10 -9.29 8.07 10.90
C ASP A 10 -8.97 6.91 11.85
N ARG A 11 -7.69 6.79 12.18
CA ARG A 11 -7.14 5.77 13.08
C ARG A 11 -6.73 6.32 14.43
N SER A 12 -7.03 7.59 14.70
CA SER A 12 -6.79 8.21 16.00
C SER A 12 -7.55 7.47 17.10
N PRO A 13 -7.07 7.46 18.35
CA PRO A 13 -7.78 6.82 19.46
C PRO A 13 -9.22 7.34 19.59
N GLY A 14 -10.18 6.42 19.66
CA GLY A 14 -11.60 6.74 19.68
C GLY A 14 -12.25 6.98 18.30
N GLY A 15 -11.49 6.96 17.21
CA GLY A 15 -11.99 6.94 15.84
C GLY A 15 -12.53 5.57 15.42
N LEU A 16 -13.29 5.52 14.31
CA LEU A 16 -13.93 4.30 13.84
C LEU A 16 -12.95 3.15 13.63
N LEU A 17 -11.90 3.35 12.83
CA LEU A 17 -10.95 2.28 12.52
C LEU A 17 -10.09 1.85 13.71
N ALA A 18 -9.83 2.74 14.68
CA ALA A 18 -9.17 2.36 15.92
C ALA A 18 -10.04 1.39 16.71
N ALA A 19 -11.32 1.74 16.93
CA ALA A 19 -12.27 0.91 17.66
C ALA A 19 -12.53 -0.43 16.98
N LEU A 20 -12.70 -0.46 15.65
CA LEU A 20 -12.87 -1.71 14.89
C LEU A 20 -11.64 -2.62 15.00
N GLY A 21 -10.44 -2.03 14.97
CA GLY A 21 -9.19 -2.77 15.13
C GLY A 21 -9.00 -3.34 16.55
N GLU A 22 -9.30 -2.55 17.58
CA GLU A 22 -9.22 -2.97 19.00
C GLU A 22 -10.18 -4.11 19.30
N GLN A 23 -11.38 -4.10 18.72
CA GLN A 23 -12.38 -5.15 18.90
C GLN A 23 -12.14 -6.36 17.98
N GLY A 24 -11.18 -6.29 17.08
CA GLY A 24 -10.91 -7.35 16.12
C GLY A 24 -12.01 -7.54 15.07
N LEU A 25 -12.79 -6.51 14.78
CA LEU A 25 -13.89 -6.56 13.82
C LEU A 25 -13.43 -6.33 12.38
N GLY A 26 -12.52 -5.37 12.18
CA GLY A 26 -12.08 -5.01 10.83
C GLY A 26 -10.81 -4.19 10.80
N GLU A 27 -10.21 -4.10 9.63
CA GLU A 27 -8.89 -3.46 9.46
C GLU A 27 -8.95 -2.18 8.62
N SER A 28 -9.85 -2.12 7.66
CA SER A 28 -9.91 -1.01 6.72
C SER A 28 -11.33 -0.71 6.27
N VAL A 29 -11.51 0.52 5.81
CA VAL A 29 -12.72 0.97 5.11
C VAL A 29 -12.33 1.70 3.85
N ALA A 30 -13.00 1.40 2.75
CA ALA A 30 -12.90 2.13 1.50
C ALA A 30 -14.22 2.78 1.15
N LEU A 31 -14.19 4.07 0.82
CA LEU A 31 -15.35 4.81 0.31
C LEU A 31 -15.19 5.00 -1.21
N ARG A 32 -16.16 4.53 -1.96
CA ARG A 32 -16.22 4.74 -3.40
C ARG A 32 -17.54 5.40 -3.79
N VAL A 33 -17.47 6.42 -4.64
CA VAL A 33 -18.65 7.00 -5.28
C VAL A 33 -18.98 6.14 -6.47
N VAL A 34 -20.12 5.46 -6.42
CA VAL A 34 -20.61 4.63 -7.53
C VAL A 34 -21.34 5.49 -8.55
N HIS A 35 -22.19 6.39 -8.06
CA HIS A 35 -22.90 7.36 -8.87
C HIS A 35 -23.02 8.68 -8.13
N ARG A 36 -23.01 9.80 -8.84
CA ARG A 36 -23.24 11.11 -8.29
C ARG A 36 -23.79 12.05 -9.37
N ASP A 37 -24.87 12.73 -9.05
CA ASP A 37 -25.40 13.84 -9.81
C ASP A 37 -25.64 15.07 -8.90
N ALA A 38 -26.35 16.08 -9.39
CA ALA A 38 -26.65 17.32 -8.65
C ALA A 38 -27.59 17.10 -7.43
N ARG A 39 -28.33 16.01 -7.39
CA ARG A 39 -29.40 15.74 -6.39
C ARG A 39 -29.11 14.56 -5.49
N GLN A 40 -28.39 13.56 -5.98
CA GLN A 40 -28.19 12.30 -5.26
C GLN A 40 -26.80 11.73 -5.50
N ALA A 41 -26.36 10.88 -4.56
CA ALA A 41 -25.15 10.10 -4.70
C ALA A 41 -25.38 8.67 -4.19
N LEU A 42 -24.82 7.70 -4.89
CA LEU A 42 -24.72 6.32 -4.43
C LEU A 42 -23.27 6.07 -3.99
N LEU A 43 -23.09 5.71 -2.73
CA LEU A 43 -21.80 5.46 -2.12
C LEU A 43 -21.67 3.96 -1.84
N ALA A 44 -20.52 3.39 -2.14
CA ALA A 44 -20.14 2.07 -1.68
C ALA A 44 -19.11 2.21 -0.56
N LEU A 45 -19.44 1.68 0.61
CA LEU A 45 -18.54 1.54 1.75
C LEU A 45 -18.12 0.07 1.80
N THR A 46 -16.84 -0.20 1.64
CA THR A 46 -16.29 -1.55 1.70
C THR A 46 -15.44 -1.68 2.95
N PHE A 47 -15.84 -2.55 3.87
CA PHE A 47 -15.09 -2.88 5.07
C PHE A 47 -14.39 -4.22 4.88
N GLU A 48 -13.14 -4.31 5.29
CA GLU A 48 -12.40 -5.58 5.36
C GLU A 48 -12.52 -6.15 6.77
N LEU A 49 -13.19 -7.29 6.88
CA LEU A 49 -13.40 -8.02 8.13
C LEU A 49 -12.22 -8.94 8.41
N PHE A 50 -11.91 -9.16 9.69
CA PHE A 50 -11.01 -10.24 10.10
C PHE A 50 -11.71 -11.60 10.05
N ASP A 51 -13.01 -11.62 10.33
CA ASP A 51 -13.85 -12.81 10.32
C ASP A 51 -15.26 -12.43 9.82
N GLY A 52 -15.84 -13.25 8.98
CA GLY A 52 -17.19 -13.04 8.42
C GLY A 52 -18.28 -12.95 9.50
N SER A 53 -18.13 -13.64 10.63
CA SER A 53 -19.05 -13.56 11.78
C SER A 53 -19.14 -12.17 12.42
N ALA A 54 -18.14 -11.31 12.16
CA ALA A 54 -18.08 -9.95 12.71
C ALA A 54 -18.93 -8.92 11.95
N ALA A 55 -19.56 -9.29 10.82
CA ALA A 55 -20.27 -8.33 9.96
C ALA A 55 -21.37 -7.54 10.69
N ALA A 56 -22.19 -8.21 11.51
CA ALA A 56 -23.26 -7.55 12.26
C ALA A 56 -22.73 -6.59 13.33
N ALA A 57 -21.67 -6.98 14.04
CA ALA A 57 -21.04 -6.13 15.06
C ALA A 57 -20.39 -4.91 14.43
N LEU A 58 -19.74 -5.07 13.27
CA LEU A 58 -19.17 -3.96 12.51
C LEU A 58 -20.25 -3.00 12.02
N GLU A 59 -21.35 -3.52 11.48
CA GLU A 59 -22.48 -2.68 11.04
C GLU A 59 -23.05 -1.86 12.20
N ALA A 60 -23.26 -2.48 13.35
CA ALA A 60 -23.73 -1.79 14.56
C ALA A 60 -22.76 -0.68 14.99
N ALA A 61 -21.46 -0.96 15.06
CA ALA A 61 -20.43 0.02 15.40
C ALA A 61 -20.38 1.18 14.39
N PHE A 62 -20.51 0.89 13.10
CA PHE A 62 -20.52 1.92 12.06
C PHE A 62 -21.72 2.88 12.19
N PHE A 63 -22.94 2.37 12.42
CA PHE A 63 -24.12 3.24 12.56
C PHE A 63 -24.14 3.99 13.89
N ASP A 64 -23.60 3.42 14.96
CA ASP A 64 -23.40 4.11 16.24
C ASP A 64 -22.39 5.28 16.08
N TRP A 65 -21.25 5.02 15.42
CA TRP A 65 -20.27 6.05 15.07
C TRP A 65 -20.88 7.15 14.17
N LEU A 66 -21.67 6.76 13.18
CA LEU A 66 -22.32 7.69 12.26
C LEU A 66 -23.36 8.55 12.99
N GLY A 67 -24.03 8.00 13.99
CA GLY A 67 -24.93 8.73 14.88
C GLY A 67 -24.17 9.84 15.62
N ALA A 68 -23.08 9.47 16.30
CA ALA A 68 -22.24 10.44 17.02
C ALA A 68 -21.61 11.50 16.09
N LEU A 69 -21.23 11.11 14.86
CA LEU A 69 -20.70 12.05 13.87
C LEU A 69 -21.74 13.11 13.46
N ARG A 70 -23.03 12.76 13.38
CA ARG A 70 -24.09 13.70 12.97
C ARG A 70 -24.24 14.86 13.91
N ASP A 71 -24.03 14.65 15.19
CA ASP A 71 -24.21 15.67 16.24
C ASP A 71 -23.29 16.88 16.01
N ASP A 72 -22.06 16.64 15.49
CA ASP A 72 -21.05 17.68 15.23
C ASP A 72 -20.55 17.72 13.76
N ALA A 73 -21.32 17.17 12.83
CA ALA A 73 -20.87 16.93 11.44
C ALA A 73 -20.34 18.18 10.72
N ALA A 74 -20.99 19.33 10.90
CA ALA A 74 -20.59 20.57 10.20
C ALA A 74 -19.19 21.03 10.67
N SER A 75 -18.96 21.02 11.95
CA SER A 75 -17.70 21.42 12.59
C SER A 75 -16.56 20.45 12.19
N LEU A 76 -16.80 19.15 12.33
CA LEU A 76 -15.82 18.10 12.05
C LEU A 76 -15.43 18.04 10.57
N LEU A 77 -16.39 18.11 9.65
CA LEU A 77 -16.13 18.12 8.22
C LEU A 77 -15.37 19.39 7.80
N ALA A 78 -15.68 20.55 8.40
CA ALA A 78 -14.94 21.78 8.15
C ALA A 78 -13.51 21.71 8.67
N ALA A 79 -13.30 21.19 9.87
CA ALA A 79 -11.98 21.06 10.49
C ALA A 79 -11.04 20.12 9.72
N ARG A 80 -11.58 19.07 9.07
CA ARG A 80 -10.77 18.11 8.30
C ARG A 80 -10.40 18.60 6.88
N ARG A 81 -10.97 19.71 6.41
CA ARG A 81 -10.67 20.27 5.07
C ARG A 81 -9.20 20.60 4.84
N PRO A 82 -8.47 21.23 5.77
CA PRO A 82 -7.05 21.54 5.57
C PRO A 82 -6.18 20.31 5.32
N LEU A 83 -6.55 19.13 5.86
CA LEU A 83 -5.83 17.87 5.63
C LEU A 83 -6.00 17.35 4.20
N LEU A 84 -6.98 17.86 3.47
CA LEU A 84 -7.32 17.47 2.09
C LEU A 84 -6.69 18.39 1.05
N ALA A 85 -5.82 19.29 1.45
CA ALA A 85 -5.25 20.36 0.62
C ALA A 85 -4.25 19.89 -0.44
N GLU A 86 -4.40 18.68 -0.99
CA GLU A 86 -3.93 18.44 -2.34
C GLU A 86 -4.85 19.20 -3.32
N PRO A 87 -4.28 20.04 -4.20
CA PRO A 87 -5.09 20.70 -5.22
C PRO A 87 -5.77 19.61 -6.03
N THR A 88 -7.09 19.53 -5.95
CA THR A 88 -7.89 18.60 -6.77
C THR A 88 -7.36 18.64 -8.18
N ALA A 89 -6.92 17.49 -8.71
CA ALA A 89 -6.29 17.42 -10.02
C ALA A 89 -7.10 18.22 -11.06
N PRO A 90 -6.47 18.96 -11.98
CA PRO A 90 -7.18 19.83 -12.92
C PRO A 90 -8.34 19.16 -13.64
N LEU A 91 -8.16 17.88 -14.00
CA LEU A 91 -9.20 17.03 -14.62
C LEU A 91 -10.40 16.80 -13.70
N GLU A 92 -10.19 16.58 -12.42
CA GLU A 92 -11.29 16.37 -11.46
C GLU A 92 -12.05 17.68 -11.22
N ARG A 93 -11.38 18.82 -11.16
CA ARG A 93 -12.02 20.14 -11.11
C ARG A 93 -12.86 20.42 -12.35
N LEU A 94 -12.34 20.06 -13.53
CA LEU A 94 -13.09 20.20 -14.79
C LEU A 94 -14.31 19.28 -14.79
N ARG A 95 -14.14 18.03 -14.39
CA ARG A 95 -15.23 17.05 -14.26
C ARG A 95 -16.34 17.54 -13.31
N GLN A 96 -15.96 18.05 -12.14
CA GLN A 96 -16.92 18.62 -11.18
C GLN A 96 -17.71 19.78 -11.77
N ARG A 97 -17.04 20.69 -12.50
CA ARG A 97 -17.72 21.81 -13.20
C ARG A 97 -18.66 21.34 -14.29
N VAL A 98 -18.20 20.44 -15.16
CA VAL A 98 -19.00 19.93 -16.30
C VAL A 98 -20.24 19.17 -15.80
N LEU A 99 -20.11 18.41 -14.71
CA LEU A 99 -21.22 17.65 -14.14
C LEU A 99 -22.09 18.47 -13.17
N GLY A 100 -21.79 19.76 -12.95
CA GLY A 100 -22.53 20.61 -12.00
C GLY A 100 -22.46 20.09 -10.55
N LEU A 101 -21.39 19.36 -10.20
CA LEU A 101 -21.26 18.76 -8.88
C LEU A 101 -20.95 19.83 -7.84
N PRO A 102 -21.65 19.87 -6.70
CA PRO A 102 -21.32 20.79 -5.62
C PRO A 102 -19.91 20.49 -5.08
N ALA A 103 -19.15 21.53 -4.79
CA ALA A 103 -17.79 21.39 -4.24
C ALA A 103 -17.79 20.69 -2.87
N GLU A 104 -18.92 20.67 -2.16
CA GLU A 104 -19.04 20.21 -0.79
C GLU A 104 -20.25 19.30 -0.58
N ILE A 105 -20.10 18.31 0.31
CA ILE A 105 -21.25 17.60 0.89
C ILE A 105 -21.82 18.46 1.99
N ARG A 106 -23.12 18.73 1.92
CA ARG A 106 -23.84 19.34 3.03
C ARG A 106 -23.96 18.31 4.17
N PRO A 107 -23.78 18.72 5.44
CA PRO A 107 -23.95 17.82 6.59
C PRO A 107 -25.24 17.01 6.56
N ALA A 108 -26.34 17.63 6.13
CA ALA A 108 -27.65 16.99 5.95
C ALA A 108 -27.63 15.75 5.00
N CYS A 109 -26.62 15.59 4.15
CA CYS A 109 -26.48 14.37 3.36
C CYS A 109 -26.12 13.13 4.21
N LEU A 110 -25.56 13.31 5.41
CA LEU A 110 -25.29 12.23 6.31
C LEU A 110 -26.57 11.61 6.91
N ASP A 111 -27.65 12.39 6.97
CA ASP A 111 -28.96 11.93 7.46
C ASP A 111 -29.59 10.89 6.50
N ALA A 112 -29.14 10.89 5.24
CA ALA A 112 -29.56 9.91 4.26
C ALA A 112 -28.86 8.55 4.41
N LEU A 113 -27.72 8.48 5.11
CA LEU A 113 -26.97 7.26 5.38
C LEU A 113 -27.61 6.52 6.57
N ARG A 114 -28.69 5.78 6.32
CA ARG A 114 -29.47 5.05 7.33
C ARG A 114 -29.45 3.56 7.05
N ALA A 115 -29.52 2.76 8.09
CA ALA A 115 -29.49 1.29 7.98
C ALA A 115 -30.63 0.76 7.10
N ASP A 116 -31.81 1.40 7.15
CA ASP A 116 -32.99 1.06 6.34
C ASP A 116 -32.86 1.43 4.84
N ARG A 117 -31.87 2.24 4.49
CA ARG A 117 -31.58 2.66 3.11
C ARG A 117 -30.32 2.05 2.51
N CYS A 118 -29.65 1.16 3.22
CA CYS A 118 -28.42 0.52 2.78
C CYS A 118 -28.69 -0.83 2.14
N LEU A 119 -28.10 -1.07 0.98
CA LEU A 119 -27.93 -2.39 0.41
C LEU A 119 -26.70 -3.04 1.04
N ARG A 120 -26.85 -4.26 1.53
CA ARG A 120 -25.77 -5.03 2.15
C ARG A 120 -25.25 -6.07 1.17
N LEU A 121 -23.94 -6.07 0.98
CA LEU A 121 -23.24 -7.11 0.22
C LEU A 121 -22.18 -7.71 1.13
N HIS A 122 -22.27 -9.00 1.35
CA HIS A 122 -21.27 -9.77 2.06
C HIS A 122 -20.49 -10.61 1.03
N LEU A 123 -19.17 -10.40 0.98
CA LEU A 123 -18.27 -11.16 0.13
C LEU A 123 -17.51 -12.15 1.01
N ASP A 124 -17.74 -13.43 0.81
CA ASP A 124 -17.06 -14.51 1.50
C ASP A 124 -16.55 -15.54 0.49
N SER A 125 -15.49 -16.26 0.86
CA SER A 125 -14.97 -17.38 0.08
C SER A 125 -15.86 -18.63 0.19
N GLU A 126 -16.62 -18.74 1.28
CA GLU A 126 -17.52 -19.86 1.58
C GLU A 126 -18.93 -19.33 1.78
N LEU A 127 -19.80 -19.54 0.80
CA LEU A 127 -21.23 -19.17 0.87
C LEU A 127 -22.09 -20.42 0.88
N ASP A 128 -22.72 -20.71 2.00
CA ASP A 128 -23.70 -21.78 2.12
C ASP A 128 -24.96 -21.46 1.31
N GLY A 129 -25.48 -22.45 0.57
CA GLY A 129 -26.72 -22.29 -0.20
C GLY A 129 -26.64 -21.30 -1.36
N ALA A 130 -25.44 -21.03 -1.87
CA ALA A 130 -25.25 -20.07 -2.95
C ALA A 130 -25.76 -20.58 -4.29
N GLU A 131 -26.51 -19.74 -5.01
CA GLU A 131 -26.92 -19.97 -6.40
C GLU A 131 -25.94 -19.29 -7.37
N ALA A 132 -25.65 -19.98 -8.47
CA ALA A 132 -24.84 -19.41 -9.53
C ALA A 132 -25.66 -18.41 -10.37
N ARG A 133 -25.20 -17.16 -10.46
CA ARG A 133 -25.78 -16.11 -11.32
C ARG A 133 -24.72 -15.53 -12.24
N TRP A 134 -25.14 -15.22 -13.47
CA TRP A 134 -24.29 -14.53 -14.43
C TRP A 134 -24.54 -13.03 -14.38
N SER A 135 -23.48 -12.25 -14.21
CA SER A 135 -23.54 -10.80 -14.26
C SER A 135 -22.31 -10.24 -14.99
N ALA A 136 -22.55 -9.39 -15.98
CA ALA A 136 -21.49 -8.73 -16.78
C ALA A 136 -20.42 -9.69 -17.35
N GLY A 137 -20.83 -10.94 -17.69
CA GLY A 137 -19.93 -11.96 -18.21
C GLY A 137 -19.19 -12.79 -17.15
N PHE A 138 -19.46 -12.54 -15.86
CA PHE A 138 -18.87 -13.29 -14.75
C PHE A 138 -19.91 -14.20 -14.09
N ARG A 139 -19.48 -15.41 -13.72
CA ARG A 139 -20.27 -16.31 -12.89
C ARG A 139 -20.07 -15.92 -11.42
N LEU A 140 -21.14 -15.52 -10.77
CA LEU A 140 -21.15 -15.16 -9.35
C LEU A 140 -21.91 -16.23 -8.56
N SER A 141 -21.41 -16.59 -7.39
CA SER A 141 -22.17 -17.34 -6.40
C SER A 141 -22.87 -16.34 -5.48
N VAL A 142 -24.19 -16.41 -5.39
CA VAL A 142 -25.00 -15.44 -4.65
C VAL A 142 -25.90 -16.17 -3.68
N ALA A 143 -25.88 -15.79 -2.42
CA ALA A 143 -26.81 -16.26 -1.39
C ALA A 143 -27.53 -15.06 -0.76
N PRO A 144 -28.78 -15.21 -0.30
CA PRO A 144 -29.45 -14.19 0.50
C PRO A 144 -28.66 -13.90 1.77
N VAL A 145 -28.40 -12.63 2.06
CA VAL A 145 -27.83 -12.24 3.35
C VAL A 145 -28.94 -12.34 4.39
N ALA A 146 -28.77 -13.22 5.39
CA ALA A 146 -29.66 -13.26 6.53
C ALA A 146 -29.67 -11.89 7.25
N ALA A 147 -30.85 -11.40 7.58
CA ALA A 147 -30.94 -10.18 8.38
C ALA A 147 -30.27 -10.48 9.72
N ALA A 148 -29.16 -9.79 9.99
CA ALA A 148 -28.52 -9.90 11.31
C ALA A 148 -29.50 -9.44 12.38
N PRO A 149 -29.64 -10.16 13.50
CA PRO A 149 -30.40 -9.68 14.61
C PRO A 149 -29.83 -8.34 15.09
N PRO A 150 -30.67 -7.39 15.53
CA PRO A 150 -30.17 -6.14 16.07
C PRO A 150 -29.27 -6.45 17.27
N LEU A 151 -27.97 -6.29 17.11
CA LEU A 151 -27.04 -6.40 18.23
C LEU A 151 -27.34 -5.24 19.18
N ALA A 152 -27.39 -5.55 20.50
CA ALA A 152 -27.43 -4.52 21.51
C ALA A 152 -26.24 -3.58 21.28
N ALA A 153 -26.52 -2.34 20.96
CA ALA A 153 -25.49 -1.35 20.68
C ALA A 153 -24.55 -1.23 21.89
N GLN A 154 -23.34 -1.71 21.76
CA GLN A 154 -22.29 -1.36 22.71
C GLN A 154 -22.02 0.14 22.45
N ARG A 155 -22.45 0.99 23.40
CA ARG A 155 -22.20 2.42 23.28
C ARG A 155 -20.71 2.67 23.40
N HIS A 156 -20.08 3.01 22.30
CA HIS A 156 -18.69 3.46 22.28
C HIS A 156 -18.62 4.95 22.62
N ALA A 157 -17.63 5.31 23.40
CA ALA A 157 -17.30 6.71 23.62
C ALA A 157 -16.49 7.23 22.42
N TRP A 158 -17.19 7.49 21.31
CA TRP A 158 -16.54 8.02 20.10
C TRP A 158 -15.85 9.34 20.38
N ARG A 159 -14.66 9.52 19.85
CA ARG A 159 -13.89 10.75 19.95
C ARG A 159 -13.46 11.19 18.57
N PHE A 160 -13.71 12.44 18.26
CA PHE A 160 -13.30 13.06 17.00
C PHE A 160 -12.19 14.07 17.30
N GLU A 161 -10.95 13.63 17.20
CA GLU A 161 -9.81 14.52 17.39
C GLU A 161 -9.76 15.54 16.25
N LEU A 162 -9.52 16.80 16.57
CA LEU A 162 -9.41 17.88 15.59
C LEU A 162 -7.96 18.00 15.09
N PRO A 163 -7.78 18.36 13.82
CA PRO A 163 -6.45 18.68 13.30
C PRO A 163 -5.83 19.85 14.08
N LEU A 164 -4.54 19.76 14.31
CA LEU A 164 -3.79 20.89 14.86
C LEU A 164 -3.76 22.05 13.87
N PRO A 165 -3.68 23.29 14.33
CA PRO A 165 -3.49 24.45 13.45
C PRO A 165 -2.30 24.23 12.52
N PRO A 166 -2.31 24.76 11.28
CA PRO A 166 -1.16 24.68 10.38
C PRO A 166 0.12 25.18 11.08
N SER A 167 1.21 24.45 10.94
CA SER A 167 2.51 24.89 11.44
C SER A 167 3.13 25.91 10.47
N ALA A 168 3.80 26.91 11.01
CA ALA A 168 4.64 27.85 10.24
C ALA A 168 6.06 27.31 10.02
N ALA A 169 6.42 26.18 10.63
CA ALA A 169 7.74 25.58 10.48
C ALA A 169 7.93 25.00 9.07
N ALA A 170 9.18 25.03 8.60
CA ALA A 170 9.54 24.37 7.34
C ALA A 170 9.29 22.85 7.42
N GLU A 171 9.08 22.24 6.28
CA GLU A 171 8.96 20.77 6.16
C GLU A 171 10.28 20.09 6.50
N GLY A 172 10.20 18.95 7.15
CA GLY A 172 11.31 18.06 7.45
C GLY A 172 10.95 16.62 7.12
N ALA A 173 11.97 15.77 7.01
CA ALA A 173 11.80 14.35 6.82
C ALA A 173 12.79 13.57 7.67
N LEU A 174 12.32 12.44 8.18
CA LEU A 174 13.09 11.48 8.92
C LEU A 174 12.78 10.10 8.39
N PHE A 175 13.81 9.39 7.97
CA PHE A 175 13.73 7.99 7.54
C PHE A 175 14.70 7.18 8.39
N LEU A 176 14.19 6.10 8.99
CA LEU A 176 14.95 5.16 9.80
C LEU A 176 14.85 3.78 9.15
N ARG A 177 15.97 3.08 9.01
CA ARG A 177 16.00 1.73 8.50
C ARG A 177 16.64 0.80 9.52
N TRP A 178 16.03 -0.34 9.73
CA TRP A 178 16.55 -1.42 10.54
C TRP A 178 16.79 -2.65 9.68
N ARG A 179 18.01 -3.14 9.67
CA ARG A 179 18.40 -4.41 9.07
C ARG A 179 18.52 -5.47 10.12
N PHE A 180 17.79 -6.54 9.93
CA PHE A 180 17.80 -7.70 10.81
C PHE A 180 18.88 -8.68 10.38
N PRO A 181 19.43 -9.49 11.34
CA PRO A 181 20.41 -10.54 11.03
C PRO A 181 19.77 -11.76 10.33
N GLY A 182 18.46 -11.77 10.18
CA GLY A 182 17.66 -12.81 9.56
C GLY A 182 16.40 -12.23 8.95
N VAL A 183 15.45 -13.07 8.60
CA VAL A 183 14.13 -12.64 8.08
C VAL A 183 13.25 -12.23 9.27
N PRO A 184 12.86 -10.95 9.39
CA PRO A 184 12.00 -10.54 10.49
C PRO A 184 10.61 -11.17 10.38
N ALA A 185 10.11 -11.73 11.49
CA ALA A 185 8.82 -12.40 11.57
C ALA A 185 7.69 -11.52 11.03
N ARG A 186 6.97 -12.00 10.03
CA ARG A 186 5.86 -11.23 9.40
C ARG A 186 4.75 -10.91 10.41
N SER A 187 4.45 -11.84 11.29
CA SER A 187 3.48 -11.65 12.38
C SER A 187 3.87 -10.48 13.29
N ARG A 188 5.15 -10.38 13.67
CA ARG A 188 5.64 -9.28 14.48
C ARG A 188 5.54 -7.93 13.77
N PHE A 189 5.95 -7.88 12.50
CA PHE A 189 5.79 -6.67 11.69
C PHE A 189 4.35 -6.19 11.65
N LEU A 190 3.41 -7.08 11.37
CA LEU A 190 1.99 -6.75 11.27
C LEU A 190 1.41 -6.27 12.60
N ALA A 191 1.77 -6.93 13.70
CA ALA A 191 1.35 -6.53 15.05
C ALA A 191 1.88 -5.13 15.42
N LEU A 192 3.15 -4.84 15.15
CA LEU A 192 3.75 -3.53 15.42
C LEU A 192 3.17 -2.46 14.51
N ARG A 193 2.98 -2.75 13.22
CA ARG A 193 2.32 -1.85 12.28
C ARG A 193 0.89 -1.53 12.72
N GLN A 194 0.15 -2.52 13.21
CA GLN A 194 -1.18 -2.31 13.81
C GLN A 194 -1.09 -1.42 15.05
N ALA A 195 -0.16 -1.68 15.95
CA ALA A 195 0.01 -0.91 17.19
C ALA A 195 0.46 0.55 16.95
N LEU A 196 1.08 0.84 15.80
CA LEU A 196 1.44 2.20 15.39
C LEU A 196 0.28 2.98 14.75
N ARG A 197 -0.78 2.32 14.29
CA ARG A 197 -1.89 2.99 13.57
C ARG A 197 -2.49 4.18 14.32
N PRO A 198 -2.80 4.12 15.63
CA PRO A 198 -3.30 5.27 16.36
C PRO A 198 -2.34 6.44 16.37
N LEU A 199 -1.03 6.16 16.51
CA LEU A 199 0.01 7.19 16.47
C LEU A 199 0.15 7.80 15.06
N CYS A 200 0.01 7.00 14.01
CA CYS A 200 -0.05 7.50 12.63
C CYS A 200 -1.26 8.43 12.42
N GLY A 201 -2.42 8.07 12.99
CA GLY A 201 -3.62 8.93 12.97
C GLY A 201 -3.37 10.27 13.65
N GLN A 202 -2.84 10.26 14.87
CA GLN A 202 -2.49 11.48 15.62
C GLN A 202 -1.43 12.33 14.90
N ALA A 203 -0.37 11.70 14.39
CA ALA A 203 0.66 12.39 13.61
C ALA A 203 0.08 13.11 12.39
N ARG A 204 -0.85 12.46 11.68
CA ARG A 204 -1.55 13.01 10.52
C ARG A 204 -2.37 14.26 10.89
N LEU A 205 -3.03 14.28 12.04
CA LEU A 205 -3.73 15.47 12.54
C LEU A 205 -2.77 16.66 12.79
N GLY A 206 -1.51 16.35 13.06
CA GLY A 206 -0.42 17.32 13.13
C GLY A 206 0.18 17.67 11.77
N GLY A 207 -0.30 17.12 10.66
CA GLY A 207 0.30 17.31 9.34
C GLY A 207 1.56 16.47 9.11
N VAL A 208 1.80 15.43 9.93
CA VAL A 208 2.93 14.52 9.78
C VAL A 208 2.45 13.21 9.17
N GLU A 209 2.93 12.88 7.98
CA GLU A 209 2.79 11.56 7.38
C GLU A 209 3.77 10.61 8.05
N MET A 210 3.29 9.51 8.63
CA MET A 210 4.12 8.50 9.29
C MET A 210 3.72 7.10 8.83
N GLY A 211 4.70 6.27 8.51
CA GLY A 211 4.46 4.89 8.06
C GLY A 211 5.60 3.94 8.41
N LEU A 212 5.25 2.68 8.75
CA LEU A 212 6.18 1.57 8.93
C LEU A 212 6.01 0.60 7.76
N GLU A 213 7.10 0.30 7.06
CA GLU A 213 7.15 -0.59 5.91
C GLU A 213 8.19 -1.70 6.10
N ALA A 214 7.92 -2.87 5.52
CA ALA A 214 8.88 -3.97 5.42
C ALA A 214 9.46 -4.00 4.02
N LEU A 215 10.78 -3.99 3.91
CA LEU A 215 11.56 -3.97 2.68
C LEU A 215 12.48 -5.20 2.61
N GLY A 216 11.91 -6.38 2.53
CA GLY A 216 12.66 -7.64 2.62
C GLY A 216 13.19 -7.86 4.05
N GLU A 217 14.50 -7.94 4.22
CA GLU A 217 15.18 -8.08 5.51
C GLU A 217 15.24 -6.77 6.31
N ASP A 218 14.82 -5.66 5.72
CA ASP A 218 14.83 -4.35 6.35
C ASP A 218 13.42 -3.91 6.72
N TRP A 219 13.28 -3.19 7.83
CA TRP A 219 12.10 -2.37 8.13
C TRP A 219 12.46 -0.90 8.02
N SER A 220 11.50 -0.10 7.60
CA SER A 220 11.66 1.34 7.46
C SER A 220 10.53 2.09 8.13
N LEU A 221 10.86 3.08 8.97
CA LEU A 221 9.92 4.06 9.51
C LEU A 221 10.18 5.40 8.84
N SER A 222 9.18 5.95 8.19
CA SER A 222 9.23 7.26 7.53
C SER A 222 8.34 8.27 8.23
N LEU A 223 8.85 9.51 8.38
CA LEU A 223 8.08 10.66 8.86
C LEU A 223 8.35 11.85 7.95
N LEU A 224 7.29 12.51 7.48
CA LEU A 224 7.38 13.70 6.65
C LEU A 224 6.35 14.73 7.14
N GLY A 225 6.72 15.98 7.27
CA GLY A 225 5.82 17.06 7.69
C GLY A 225 6.54 18.21 8.38
N PRO A 226 5.82 19.10 9.09
CA PRO A 226 6.42 20.23 9.79
C PRO A 226 7.50 19.76 10.77
N ARG A 227 8.72 20.30 10.65
CA ARG A 227 9.89 19.85 11.43
C ARG A 227 9.71 19.95 12.95
N ASP A 228 8.92 20.91 13.42
CA ASP A 228 8.62 21.12 14.84
C ASP A 228 7.72 20.04 15.44
N ARG A 229 7.10 19.19 14.60
CA ARG A 229 6.19 18.14 15.01
C ARG A 229 6.75 16.72 14.85
N LEU A 230 7.88 16.59 14.16
CA LEU A 230 8.47 15.26 13.87
C LEU A 230 8.93 14.56 15.15
N GLU A 231 9.55 15.26 16.11
CA GLU A 231 10.01 14.67 17.35
C GLU A 231 8.83 14.14 18.20
N ALA A 232 7.75 14.92 18.30
CA ALA A 232 6.55 14.53 19.03
C ALA A 232 5.88 13.30 18.40
N ALA A 233 6.00 13.09 17.07
CA ALA A 233 5.47 11.93 16.37
C ALA A 233 6.40 10.71 16.47
N VAL A 234 7.73 10.89 16.32
CA VAL A 234 8.68 9.76 16.28
C VAL A 234 8.92 9.13 17.64
N ARG A 235 8.99 9.91 18.71
CA ARG A 235 9.28 9.40 20.06
C ARG A 235 8.30 8.34 20.54
N PRO A 236 6.97 8.54 20.51
CA PRO A 236 6.03 7.49 20.90
C PRO A 236 6.03 6.30 19.93
N ALA A 237 6.32 6.52 18.64
CA ALA A 237 6.44 5.45 17.66
C ALA A 237 7.64 4.52 18.00
N LEU A 238 8.81 5.08 18.27
CA LEU A 238 10.00 4.31 18.68
C LEU A 238 9.76 3.56 19.99
N ALA A 239 9.14 4.20 20.98
CA ALA A 239 8.77 3.54 22.23
C ALA A 239 7.84 2.33 21.99
N ARG A 240 6.89 2.45 21.05
CA ARG A 240 6.01 1.34 20.66
C ARG A 240 6.73 0.22 19.93
N LEU A 241 7.73 0.53 19.12
CA LEU A 241 8.57 -0.48 18.45
C LEU A 241 9.43 -1.25 19.46
N LEU A 242 9.94 -0.60 20.51
CA LEU A 242 10.70 -1.24 21.58
C LEU A 242 9.82 -2.11 22.47
N ALA A 243 8.64 -1.62 22.84
CA ALA A 243 7.69 -2.31 23.72
C ALA A 243 6.50 -2.81 22.89
N ALA A 244 6.66 -3.96 22.25
CA ALA A 244 5.56 -4.63 21.56
C ALA A 244 4.40 -4.94 22.53
N PRO A 245 3.13 -4.85 22.07
CA PRO A 245 1.98 -5.24 22.90
C PRO A 245 2.14 -6.66 23.44
N PRO A 246 1.64 -6.97 24.65
CA PRO A 246 1.80 -8.30 25.26
C PRO A 246 1.26 -9.45 24.42
N ASP A 247 0.17 -9.19 23.68
CA ASP A 247 -0.55 -10.13 22.83
C ASP A 247 -0.06 -10.13 21.36
N TRP A 248 1.08 -9.48 21.08
CA TRP A 248 1.53 -9.25 19.71
C TRP A 248 1.62 -10.53 18.87
N ARG A 249 1.98 -11.69 19.48
CA ARG A 249 2.08 -12.95 18.74
C ARG A 249 0.72 -13.41 18.23
N ALA A 250 -0.27 -13.52 19.11
CA ALA A 250 -1.61 -13.96 18.73
C ALA A 250 -2.26 -12.97 17.73
N ASN A 251 -2.13 -11.67 17.98
CA ASN A 251 -2.62 -10.64 17.07
C ASN A 251 -1.90 -10.67 15.71
N GLY A 252 -0.58 -10.80 15.72
CA GLY A 252 0.23 -10.88 14.51
C GLY A 252 -0.07 -12.11 13.66
N GLU A 253 -0.28 -13.28 14.27
CA GLU A 253 -0.69 -14.49 13.58
C GLU A 253 -2.08 -14.35 12.94
N ARG A 254 -3.04 -13.76 13.66
CA ARG A 254 -4.37 -13.43 13.12
C ARG A 254 -4.26 -12.51 11.90
N LEU A 255 -3.48 -11.42 12.00
CA LEU A 255 -3.25 -10.48 10.91
C LEU A 255 -2.55 -11.14 9.72
N SER A 256 -1.54 -11.98 9.97
CA SER A 256 -0.83 -12.73 8.95
C SER A 256 -1.74 -13.74 8.24
N SER A 257 -2.62 -14.39 8.97
CA SER A 257 -3.61 -15.29 8.40
C SER A 257 -4.64 -14.56 7.54
N ALA A 258 -5.10 -13.38 7.98
CA ALA A 258 -5.99 -12.53 7.19
C ALA A 258 -5.30 -12.00 5.91
N GLU A 259 -4.03 -11.62 6.01
CA GLU A 259 -3.23 -11.20 4.84
C GLU A 259 -3.04 -12.35 3.84
N ARG A 260 -2.73 -13.57 4.31
CA ARG A 260 -2.63 -14.75 3.45
C ARG A 260 -3.94 -15.09 2.76
N ARG A 261 -5.08 -15.04 3.47
CA ARG A 261 -6.40 -15.25 2.85
C ARG A 261 -6.69 -14.21 1.76
N ARG A 262 -6.42 -12.94 2.01
CA ARG A 262 -6.57 -11.86 1.01
C ARG A 262 -5.66 -12.07 -0.19
N SER A 263 -4.41 -12.44 0.04
CA SER A 263 -3.46 -12.73 -1.04
C SER A 263 -3.94 -13.94 -1.85
N ALA A 264 -4.43 -15.01 -1.23
CA ALA A 264 -4.92 -16.20 -1.89
C ALA A 264 -6.13 -15.95 -2.81
N THR A 265 -6.97 -14.97 -2.50
CA THR A 265 -8.10 -14.55 -3.34
C THR A 265 -7.74 -13.50 -4.40
N GLY A 266 -6.50 -13.00 -4.35
CA GLY A 266 -6.00 -12.00 -5.30
C GLY A 266 -5.68 -12.59 -6.68
N LEU A 267 -5.47 -11.70 -7.65
CA LEU A 267 -5.00 -12.10 -8.97
C LEU A 267 -3.67 -12.86 -8.85
N PRO A 268 -3.48 -14.00 -9.59
CA PRO A 268 -2.26 -14.80 -9.54
C PRO A 268 -0.97 -13.98 -9.67
N ILE A 269 -0.96 -12.99 -10.55
CA ILE A 269 0.19 -12.10 -10.73
C ILE A 269 0.52 -11.26 -9.49
N ARG A 270 -0.48 -10.87 -8.68
CA ARG A 270 -0.27 -10.17 -7.41
C ARG A 270 0.33 -11.09 -6.37
N GLN A 271 -0.15 -12.32 -6.28
CA GLN A 271 0.42 -13.32 -5.36
C GLN A 271 1.90 -13.57 -5.65
N LEU A 272 2.30 -13.62 -6.93
CA LEU A 272 3.69 -13.73 -7.34
C LEU A 272 4.52 -12.49 -6.95
N LEU A 273 3.95 -11.28 -7.12
CA LEU A 273 4.61 -10.04 -6.70
C LEU A 273 4.81 -9.98 -5.18
N ASP A 274 3.82 -10.40 -4.40
CA ASP A 274 3.90 -10.46 -2.93
C ASP A 274 4.92 -11.48 -2.44
N ALA A 275 5.08 -12.58 -3.19
CA ALA A 275 6.04 -13.65 -2.86
C ALA A 275 7.49 -13.34 -3.30
N LEU A 276 7.67 -12.44 -4.27
CA LEU A 276 8.97 -12.15 -4.89
C LEU A 276 10.05 -11.69 -3.90
N PRO A 277 9.80 -10.78 -2.93
CA PRO A 277 10.82 -10.35 -1.98
C PRO A 277 11.50 -11.51 -1.23
N GLY A 278 10.71 -12.51 -0.83
CA GLY A 278 11.21 -13.69 -0.13
C GLY A 278 12.04 -14.66 -0.99
N LEU A 279 12.05 -14.47 -2.33
CA LEU A 279 12.87 -15.27 -3.25
C LEU A 279 14.21 -14.61 -3.57
N LEU A 280 14.32 -13.31 -3.39
CA LEU A 280 15.47 -12.52 -3.82
C LEU A 280 16.65 -12.55 -2.83
N GLY A 281 16.38 -12.85 -1.54
CA GLY A 281 17.38 -12.95 -0.49
C GLY A 281 17.85 -14.39 -0.28
N GLU A 282 18.94 -14.51 0.48
CA GLU A 282 19.34 -15.82 1.01
C GLU A 282 18.29 -16.35 1.98
N PRO A 283 18.09 -17.67 2.07
CA PRO A 283 17.20 -18.27 3.03
C PRO A 283 17.80 -18.15 4.44
N LEU A 284 17.48 -17.07 5.14
CA LEU A 284 17.92 -16.80 6.49
C LEU A 284 16.90 -17.31 7.52
N ALA A 285 17.35 -17.57 8.75
CA ALA A 285 16.46 -17.92 9.85
C ALA A 285 15.51 -16.76 10.18
N GLU A 286 14.31 -17.10 10.62
CA GLU A 286 13.35 -16.12 11.11
C GLU A 286 13.80 -15.54 12.46
N VAL A 287 13.66 -14.23 12.63
CA VAL A 287 13.99 -13.51 13.88
C VAL A 287 12.76 -12.72 14.36
N ASP A 288 12.55 -12.73 15.66
CA ASP A 288 11.37 -12.11 16.28
C ASP A 288 11.71 -11.04 17.33
N ASP A 289 12.97 -10.62 17.41
CA ASP A 289 13.41 -9.58 18.32
C ASP A 289 14.37 -8.56 17.65
N TRP A 290 14.94 -7.64 18.42
CA TRP A 290 15.87 -6.61 17.94
C TRP A 290 17.34 -6.98 18.14
N ARG A 291 17.67 -8.21 18.54
CA ARG A 291 19.05 -8.63 18.78
C ARG A 291 19.81 -8.70 17.46
N GLY A 292 21.00 -8.12 17.46
CA GLY A 292 21.83 -8.07 16.26
C GLY A 292 21.29 -7.17 15.13
N THR A 293 20.15 -6.51 15.33
CA THR A 293 19.62 -5.56 14.35
C THR A 293 20.48 -4.31 14.32
N ARG A 294 20.81 -3.85 13.12
CA ARG A 294 21.55 -2.60 12.89
C ARG A 294 20.63 -1.58 12.23
N TRP A 295 20.82 -0.30 12.57
CA TRP A 295 20.04 0.77 11.97
C TRP A 295 20.90 1.88 11.39
N ASP A 296 20.40 2.51 10.33
CA ASP A 296 20.86 3.78 9.77
C ASP A 296 19.68 4.75 9.56
N ALA A 297 19.97 5.98 9.20
CA ALA A 297 18.97 7.01 9.04
C ALA A 297 19.33 8.00 7.94
N LEU A 298 18.31 8.58 7.31
CA LEU A 298 18.39 9.77 6.48
C LEU A 298 17.53 10.86 7.10
N VAL A 299 18.14 12.01 7.39
CA VAL A 299 17.47 13.17 8.01
C VAL A 299 17.57 14.36 7.08
N MET A 300 16.46 15.01 6.79
CA MET A 300 16.39 16.20 5.95
C MET A 300 15.62 17.29 6.69
N GLN A 301 16.29 18.40 6.97
CA GLN A 301 15.71 19.58 7.66
C GLN A 301 14.98 19.23 8.99
N ALA A 302 15.43 18.19 9.67
CA ALA A 302 14.88 17.70 10.94
C ALA A 302 16.02 17.39 11.92
N ALA A 303 15.68 17.11 13.17
CA ALA A 303 16.63 16.61 14.17
C ALA A 303 16.69 15.07 14.12
N MET A 304 17.88 14.54 14.34
CA MET A 304 18.05 13.10 14.57
C MET A 304 17.43 12.73 15.93
N PRO A 305 16.59 11.68 16.01
CA PRO A 305 16.11 11.20 17.30
C PRO A 305 17.27 10.72 18.20
N ASP A 306 17.07 10.78 19.51
CA ASP A 306 18.06 10.26 20.47
C ASP A 306 18.31 8.77 20.18
N PRO A 307 19.59 8.35 19.95
CA PRO A 307 19.94 6.96 19.70
C PRO A 307 19.46 5.99 20.78
N ARG A 308 19.27 6.47 22.02
CA ARG A 308 18.76 5.65 23.13
C ARG A 308 17.31 5.20 22.96
N TRP A 309 16.55 5.84 22.07
CA TRP A 309 15.18 5.46 21.73
C TRP A 309 15.12 4.43 20.61
N MET A 310 16.24 4.19 19.93
CA MET A 310 16.30 3.34 18.74
C MET A 310 16.41 1.86 19.11
N PRO A 311 15.56 0.99 18.57
CA PRO A 311 15.79 -0.45 18.66
C PRO A 311 17.05 -0.86 17.88
N GLY A 312 17.80 -1.82 18.42
CA GLY A 312 19.04 -2.30 17.79
C GLY A 312 20.23 -1.37 17.99
N GLN A 313 21.27 -1.54 17.18
CA GLN A 313 22.54 -0.82 17.27
C GLN A 313 22.74 0.09 16.06
N ALA A 314 23.34 1.26 16.26
CA ALA A 314 23.73 2.13 15.16
C ALA A 314 24.74 1.43 14.24
N ALA A 315 24.53 1.51 12.93
CA ALA A 315 25.47 0.92 11.97
C ALA A 315 26.80 1.68 11.89
N GLY A 316 26.82 2.94 12.33
CA GLY A 316 27.95 3.85 12.19
C GLY A 316 28.08 4.46 10.80
N GLU A 317 27.75 3.69 9.78
CA GLU A 317 27.72 4.07 8.36
C GLU A 317 26.39 3.68 7.73
N ARG A 318 26.13 4.15 6.53
CA ARG A 318 24.97 3.71 5.75
C ARG A 318 25.03 2.20 5.54
N LEU A 319 23.91 1.52 5.73
CA LEU A 319 23.81 0.09 5.45
C LEU A 319 23.85 -0.14 3.93
N GLU A 320 24.85 -0.89 3.48
CA GLU A 320 24.98 -1.23 2.06
C GLU A 320 23.79 -2.07 1.56
N PRO A 321 23.37 -1.91 0.29
CA PRO A 321 22.38 -2.78 -0.32
C PRO A 321 22.80 -4.25 -0.22
N LEU A 322 21.85 -5.12 0.09
CA LEU A 322 22.11 -6.55 0.10
C LEU A 322 22.26 -7.06 -1.35
N PRO A 323 23.26 -7.90 -1.63
CA PRO A 323 23.40 -8.49 -2.94
C PRO A 323 22.18 -9.39 -3.24
N PRO A 324 21.79 -9.53 -4.51
CA PRO A 324 20.80 -10.52 -4.89
C PRO A 324 21.38 -11.93 -4.68
N ARG A 325 20.52 -12.88 -4.35
CA ARG A 325 20.87 -14.28 -4.27
C ARG A 325 21.43 -14.76 -5.63
N PRO A 326 22.65 -15.35 -5.66
CA PRO A 326 23.25 -15.78 -6.92
C PRO A 326 22.53 -16.99 -7.51
N GLY A 327 22.54 -17.11 -8.84
CA GLY A 327 21.96 -18.24 -9.57
C GLY A 327 20.53 -18.02 -10.05
N ARG A 328 19.89 -19.12 -10.48
CA ARG A 328 18.50 -19.15 -10.92
C ARG A 328 17.65 -19.80 -9.84
N HIS A 329 16.61 -19.11 -9.40
CA HIS A 329 15.70 -19.60 -8.35
C HIS A 329 14.28 -19.65 -8.92
N ARG A 330 13.55 -20.72 -8.60
CA ARG A 330 12.15 -20.92 -8.97
C ARG A 330 11.32 -21.14 -7.72
N ARG A 331 10.16 -20.53 -7.67
CA ARG A 331 9.13 -20.79 -6.66
C ARG A 331 7.79 -20.95 -7.38
N GLU A 332 7.08 -22.00 -7.06
CA GLU A 332 5.74 -22.26 -7.55
C GLU A 332 4.73 -21.95 -6.45
N LEU A 333 3.64 -21.29 -6.83
CA LEU A 333 2.49 -21.07 -5.98
C LEU A 333 1.31 -21.79 -6.59
N ALA A 334 0.64 -22.64 -5.81
CA ALA A 334 -0.61 -23.26 -6.21
C ALA A 334 -1.70 -22.18 -6.10
N VAL A 335 -2.36 -21.89 -7.21
CA VAL A 335 -3.48 -20.95 -7.29
C VAL A 335 -4.57 -21.54 -8.17
N ASP A 336 -5.81 -21.22 -7.82
CA ASP A 336 -6.94 -21.55 -8.67
C ASP A 336 -7.12 -20.47 -9.75
N GLY A 337 -7.49 -20.88 -10.95
CA GLY A 337 -7.83 -19.98 -12.05
C GLY A 337 -6.75 -19.85 -13.12
N GLU A 338 -6.44 -18.60 -13.50
CA GLU A 338 -5.51 -18.30 -14.59
C GLU A 338 -4.06 -18.55 -14.20
N SER A 339 -3.26 -18.98 -15.18
CA SER A 339 -1.81 -19.11 -15.00
C SER A 339 -1.10 -17.76 -14.98
N ALA A 340 -0.10 -17.63 -14.15
CA ALA A 340 0.76 -16.43 -14.15
C ALA A 340 2.22 -16.81 -14.05
N LEU A 341 3.08 -15.98 -14.64
CA LEU A 341 4.53 -16.07 -14.55
C LEU A 341 5.11 -14.68 -14.25
N LEU A 342 6.08 -14.66 -13.35
CA LEU A 342 6.86 -13.49 -13.02
C LEU A 342 8.35 -13.87 -13.12
N LEU A 343 9.11 -13.11 -13.91
CA LEU A 343 10.55 -13.22 -14.02
C LEU A 343 11.19 -11.92 -13.53
N PHE A 344 12.05 -12.01 -12.54
CA PHE A 344 12.83 -10.89 -12.06
C PHE A 344 14.32 -11.12 -12.32
N CYS A 345 14.94 -10.17 -13.01
CA CYS A 345 16.36 -10.16 -13.30
C CYS A 345 17.00 -9.05 -12.46
N PRO A 346 17.70 -9.36 -11.34
CA PRO A 346 18.34 -8.33 -10.54
C PRO A 346 19.54 -7.73 -11.25
N LEU A 347 19.88 -6.47 -10.90
CA LEU A 347 21.12 -5.84 -11.36
C LEU A 347 22.34 -6.68 -10.95
N PRO A 348 23.26 -6.95 -11.87
CA PRO A 348 24.48 -7.68 -11.53
C PRO A 348 25.41 -6.89 -10.61
N THR A 349 25.43 -5.56 -10.71
CA THR A 349 26.14 -4.64 -9.80
C THR A 349 25.27 -3.44 -9.52
N GLN A 350 25.45 -2.81 -8.35
CA GLN A 350 24.68 -1.62 -7.96
C GLN A 350 25.29 -0.30 -8.49
N GLU A 351 26.15 -0.39 -9.49
CA GLU A 351 26.79 0.78 -10.08
C GLU A 351 25.82 1.61 -10.93
N VAL A 352 25.95 2.93 -10.85
CA VAL A 352 25.10 3.89 -11.60
C VAL A 352 25.08 3.62 -13.12
N PRO A 353 26.21 3.32 -13.79
CA PRO A 353 26.18 2.99 -15.22
C PRO A 353 25.36 1.75 -15.54
N MET A 354 25.43 0.72 -14.68
CA MET A 354 24.66 -0.51 -14.83
C MET A 354 23.16 -0.24 -14.66
N GLU A 355 22.79 0.50 -13.64
CA GLU A 355 21.38 0.89 -13.44
C GLU A 355 20.85 1.72 -14.61
N ALA A 356 21.61 2.68 -15.09
CA ALA A 356 21.23 3.49 -16.25
C ALA A 356 21.01 2.63 -17.50
N ALA A 357 21.88 1.65 -17.74
CA ALA A 357 21.72 0.70 -18.85
C ALA A 357 20.44 -0.14 -18.71
N TRP A 358 20.14 -0.64 -17.50
CA TRP A 358 18.95 -1.43 -17.24
C TRP A 358 17.65 -0.62 -17.31
N ARG A 359 17.67 0.63 -16.88
CA ARG A 359 16.55 1.57 -17.09
C ARG A 359 16.30 1.84 -18.57
N LEU A 360 17.34 1.93 -19.38
CA LEU A 360 17.21 2.03 -20.85
C LEU A 360 16.65 0.75 -21.46
N LEU A 361 17.13 -0.43 -21.02
CA LEU A 361 16.59 -1.72 -21.43
C LEU A 361 15.09 -1.84 -21.10
N ALA A 362 14.67 -1.41 -19.90
CA ALA A 362 13.27 -1.40 -19.53
C ALA A 362 12.41 -0.62 -20.53
N ARG A 363 12.85 0.58 -20.91
CA ARG A 363 12.15 1.44 -21.88
C ARG A 363 12.10 0.87 -23.29
N LEU A 364 13.10 0.09 -23.66
CA LEU A 364 13.13 -0.61 -24.96
C LEU A 364 12.23 -1.83 -24.96
N HIS A 365 12.25 -2.58 -23.84
CA HIS A 365 11.50 -3.84 -23.72
C HIS A 365 10.00 -3.60 -23.53
N GLU A 366 9.58 -2.61 -22.77
CA GLU A 366 8.17 -2.42 -22.39
C GLU A 366 7.23 -2.38 -23.61
N PRO A 367 7.40 -1.51 -24.62
CA PRO A 367 6.51 -1.47 -25.77
C PRO A 367 6.64 -2.71 -26.68
N ALA A 368 7.83 -3.29 -26.76
CA ALA A 368 8.06 -4.48 -27.56
C ALA A 368 7.44 -5.73 -26.91
N PHE A 369 7.54 -5.85 -25.59
CA PHE A 369 6.94 -6.92 -24.79
C PHE A 369 5.41 -6.88 -24.88
N GLN A 370 4.81 -5.70 -24.69
CA GLN A 370 3.38 -5.49 -24.84
C GLN A 370 2.90 -5.91 -26.23
N ARG A 371 3.53 -5.40 -27.28
CA ARG A 371 3.18 -5.75 -28.68
C ARG A 371 3.27 -7.25 -28.91
N ARG A 372 4.37 -7.87 -28.51
CA ARG A 372 4.59 -9.31 -28.77
C ARG A 372 3.63 -10.21 -28.04
N LEU A 373 3.47 -10.02 -26.72
CA LEU A 373 2.70 -10.95 -25.90
C LEU A 373 1.20 -10.62 -25.90
N ARG A 374 0.83 -9.33 -25.97
CA ARG A 374 -0.56 -8.89 -25.95
C ARG A 374 -1.19 -8.85 -27.33
N ASP A 375 -0.54 -8.14 -28.28
CA ASP A 375 -1.18 -7.85 -29.56
C ASP A 375 -1.00 -9.01 -30.56
N GLU A 376 0.22 -9.59 -30.64
CA GLU A 376 0.53 -10.66 -31.60
C GLU A 376 0.12 -12.05 -31.06
N LEU A 377 0.47 -12.37 -29.81
CA LEU A 377 0.22 -13.70 -29.22
C LEU A 377 -1.09 -13.78 -28.44
N GLN A 378 -1.71 -12.66 -28.11
CA GLN A 378 -2.97 -12.55 -27.38
C GLN A 378 -3.02 -13.40 -26.11
N LEU A 379 -1.90 -13.44 -25.36
CA LEU A 379 -1.76 -14.30 -24.19
C LEU A 379 -2.64 -13.90 -23.02
N GLY A 380 -2.94 -12.60 -22.85
CA GLY A 380 -3.75 -12.14 -21.73
C GLY A 380 -3.78 -10.61 -21.61
N TYR A 381 -4.34 -10.14 -20.52
CA TYR A 381 -4.52 -8.70 -20.24
C TYR A 381 -3.51 -8.12 -19.23
N ALA A 382 -3.01 -8.94 -18.29
CA ALA A 382 -2.04 -8.51 -17.30
C ALA A 382 -0.62 -8.88 -17.76
N LEU A 383 -0.07 -8.05 -18.62
CA LEU A 383 1.25 -8.20 -19.23
C LEU A 383 2.03 -6.91 -19.00
N PHE A 384 3.16 -6.97 -18.32
CA PHE A 384 3.99 -5.80 -18.11
C PHE A 384 5.47 -6.17 -17.97
N CYS A 385 6.31 -5.22 -18.32
CA CYS A 385 7.75 -5.29 -18.16
C CYS A 385 8.24 -3.91 -17.72
N GLY A 386 9.26 -3.86 -16.88
CA GLY A 386 9.81 -2.58 -16.47
C GLY A 386 10.93 -2.70 -15.44
N PHE A 387 11.64 -1.62 -15.22
CA PHE A 387 12.59 -1.52 -14.13
C PHE A 387 11.84 -1.37 -12.81
N ARG A 388 12.17 -2.20 -11.85
CA ARG A 388 11.52 -2.24 -10.54
C ARG A 388 12.53 -2.35 -9.41
N GLU A 389 12.16 -1.76 -8.29
CA GLU A 389 12.80 -1.97 -7.01
C GLU A 389 11.90 -2.89 -6.17
N VAL A 390 12.48 -3.97 -5.66
CA VAL A 390 11.80 -4.97 -4.84
C VAL A 390 12.62 -5.17 -3.57
N GLY A 391 12.14 -4.63 -2.48
CA GLY A 391 12.97 -4.43 -1.30
C GLY A 391 14.11 -3.46 -1.63
N ALA A 392 15.33 -3.80 -1.23
CA ALA A 392 16.54 -3.04 -1.58
C ALA A 392 17.21 -3.52 -2.88
N ARG A 393 16.55 -4.38 -3.66
CA ARG A 393 17.10 -4.96 -4.89
C ARG A 393 16.43 -4.37 -6.12
N ARG A 394 17.23 -3.92 -7.07
CA ARG A 394 16.78 -3.31 -8.33
C ARG A 394 16.96 -4.27 -9.48
N GLY A 395 16.09 -4.20 -10.48
CA GLY A 395 16.19 -5.08 -11.64
C GLY A 395 15.08 -4.89 -12.67
N LEU A 396 15.08 -5.77 -13.67
CA LEU A 396 14.02 -5.87 -14.66
C LEU A 396 13.00 -6.92 -14.22
N LEU A 397 11.75 -6.54 -14.26
CA LEU A 397 10.61 -7.39 -13.98
C LEU A 397 9.84 -7.61 -15.26
N PHE A 398 9.54 -8.88 -15.57
CA PHE A 398 8.62 -9.29 -16.62
C PHE A 398 7.49 -10.09 -15.97
N ALA A 399 6.27 -9.79 -16.32
CA ALA A 399 5.12 -10.45 -15.74
C ALA A 399 4.06 -10.70 -16.81
N ALA A 400 3.44 -11.88 -16.75
CA ALA A 400 2.36 -12.27 -17.62
C ALA A 400 1.35 -13.12 -16.85
N GLN A 401 0.05 -12.82 -17.04
CA GLN A 401 -1.06 -13.64 -16.60
C GLN A 401 -1.92 -14.01 -17.81
N SER A 402 -2.28 -15.27 -17.93
CA SER A 402 -2.96 -15.79 -19.10
C SER A 402 -4.05 -16.79 -18.72
N PRO A 403 -5.25 -16.67 -19.30
CA PRO A 403 -6.27 -17.68 -19.19
C PRO A 403 -6.07 -18.88 -20.15
N ARG A 404 -5.07 -18.79 -21.06
CA ARG A 404 -4.90 -19.74 -22.17
C ARG A 404 -3.57 -20.48 -22.17
N ALA A 405 -2.53 -19.90 -21.56
CA ALA A 405 -1.19 -20.46 -21.59
C ALA A 405 -0.77 -20.90 -20.18
N CYS A 406 -0.20 -22.09 -20.05
CA CYS A 406 0.39 -22.57 -18.80
C CYS A 406 1.71 -21.81 -18.48
N PRO A 407 2.21 -21.87 -17.23
CA PRO A 407 3.42 -21.14 -16.84
C PRO A 407 4.66 -21.48 -17.67
N GLU A 408 4.82 -22.74 -18.09
CA GLU A 408 5.92 -23.20 -18.92
C GLU A 408 5.89 -22.53 -20.31
N ARG A 409 4.69 -22.42 -20.88
CA ARG A 409 4.49 -21.76 -22.16
C ARG A 409 4.73 -20.26 -22.08
N LEU A 410 4.32 -19.63 -20.97
CA LEU A 410 4.62 -18.22 -20.70
C LEU A 410 6.14 -18.00 -20.59
N LEU A 411 6.86 -18.89 -19.92
CA LEU A 411 8.31 -18.82 -19.80
C LEU A 411 8.98 -18.96 -21.17
N GLU A 412 8.59 -19.91 -21.99
CA GLU A 412 9.11 -20.09 -23.36
C GLU A 412 8.92 -18.84 -24.23
N HIS A 413 7.76 -18.19 -24.12
CA HIS A 413 7.50 -16.93 -24.82
C HIS A 413 8.37 -15.78 -24.29
N MET A 414 8.58 -15.70 -23.00
CA MET A 414 9.47 -14.68 -22.41
C MET A 414 10.93 -14.90 -22.81
N GLU A 415 11.43 -16.13 -22.76
CA GLU A 415 12.79 -16.47 -23.18
C GLU A 415 13.00 -16.20 -24.68
N THR A 416 12.04 -16.58 -25.51
CA THR A 416 12.08 -16.25 -26.95
C THR A 416 12.08 -14.75 -27.19
N PHE A 417 11.27 -14.00 -26.42
CA PHE A 417 11.28 -12.53 -26.49
C PHE A 417 12.65 -11.96 -26.10
N LEU A 418 13.26 -12.43 -25.04
CA LEU A 418 14.57 -11.94 -24.58
C LEU A 418 15.68 -12.24 -25.60
N GLN A 419 15.69 -13.42 -26.20
CA GLN A 419 16.64 -13.79 -27.25
C GLN A 419 16.52 -12.86 -28.48
N ARG A 420 15.30 -12.67 -28.99
CA ARG A 420 15.06 -11.74 -30.12
C ARG A 420 15.38 -10.29 -29.77
N SER A 421 15.14 -9.91 -28.52
CA SER A 421 15.47 -8.55 -28.04
C SER A 421 16.99 -8.33 -28.02
N ALA A 422 17.78 -9.34 -27.65
CA ALA A 422 19.25 -9.26 -27.70
C ALA A 422 19.77 -9.02 -29.13
N GLU A 423 19.21 -9.74 -30.10
CA GLU A 423 19.55 -9.55 -31.53
C GLU A 423 19.14 -8.15 -32.02
N ALA A 424 17.94 -7.69 -31.66
CA ALA A 424 17.46 -6.37 -32.04
C ALA A 424 18.26 -5.23 -31.39
N LEU A 425 18.76 -5.43 -30.16
CA LEU A 425 19.64 -4.47 -29.48
C LEU A 425 20.99 -4.32 -30.18
N ALA A 426 21.55 -5.42 -30.67
CA ALA A 426 22.81 -5.39 -31.43
C ALA A 426 22.70 -4.56 -32.73
N GLN A 427 21.49 -4.43 -33.28
CA GLN A 427 21.20 -3.68 -34.52
C GLN A 427 20.56 -2.31 -34.23
N LEU A 428 20.52 -1.87 -32.95
CA LEU A 428 19.84 -0.63 -32.58
C LEU A 428 20.56 0.59 -33.15
N PRO A 429 19.90 1.44 -33.96
CA PRO A 429 20.53 2.63 -34.52
C PRO A 429 21.01 3.59 -33.43
N ALA A 430 22.23 4.09 -33.54
CA ALA A 430 22.84 5.00 -32.58
C ALA A 430 21.96 6.23 -32.27
N ARG A 431 21.28 6.76 -33.31
CA ARG A 431 20.33 7.89 -33.15
C ARG A 431 19.16 7.54 -32.22
N ARG A 432 18.62 6.32 -32.32
CA ARG A 432 17.52 5.88 -31.44
C ARG A 432 17.99 5.71 -30.00
N LEU A 433 19.18 5.12 -29.81
CA LEU A 433 19.81 5.01 -28.51
C LEU A 433 20.06 6.40 -27.86
N ALA A 434 20.60 7.34 -28.65
CA ALA A 434 20.82 8.70 -28.19
C ALA A 434 19.49 9.40 -27.74
N GLY A 435 18.41 9.21 -28.50
CA GLY A 435 17.10 9.72 -28.18
C GLY A 435 16.56 9.16 -26.84
N LEU A 436 16.69 7.85 -26.63
CA LEU A 436 16.28 7.20 -25.38
C LEU A 436 17.12 7.64 -24.18
N ARG A 437 18.44 7.76 -24.37
CA ARG A 437 19.33 8.28 -23.31
C ARG A 437 18.96 9.70 -22.93
N LYS A 438 18.67 10.57 -23.90
CA LYS A 438 18.22 11.94 -23.65
C LYS A 438 16.89 11.93 -22.88
N ALA A 439 15.89 11.18 -23.32
CA ALA A 439 14.60 11.08 -22.66
C ALA A 439 14.72 10.58 -21.20
N LEU A 440 15.56 9.56 -20.97
CA LEU A 440 15.82 9.08 -19.60
C LEU A 440 16.50 10.15 -18.75
N ALA A 441 17.51 10.84 -19.31
CA ALA A 441 18.21 11.91 -18.60
C ALA A 441 17.27 13.08 -18.26
N ASP A 442 16.40 13.46 -19.18
CA ASP A 442 15.41 14.54 -18.96
C ASP A 442 14.39 14.15 -17.87
N ASP A 443 13.94 12.89 -17.84
CA ASP A 443 13.05 12.40 -16.77
C ASP A 443 13.74 12.35 -15.41
N LEU A 444 15.00 11.89 -15.35
CA LEU A 444 15.78 11.85 -14.11
C LEU A 444 16.15 13.25 -13.60
N ARG A 445 16.37 14.20 -14.51
CA ARG A 445 16.65 15.60 -14.17
C ARG A 445 15.42 16.39 -13.79
N ARG A 446 14.22 15.87 -14.09
CA ARG A 446 12.99 16.57 -13.71
C ARG A 446 12.99 16.78 -12.19
N ALA A 447 13.06 18.02 -11.79
CA ALA A 447 13.10 18.40 -10.40
C ALA A 447 11.81 17.92 -9.70
N PRO A 448 11.90 17.29 -8.53
CA PRO A 448 10.73 16.99 -7.74
C PRO A 448 10.01 18.29 -7.39
N GLY A 449 8.68 18.29 -7.55
CA GLY A 449 7.86 19.50 -7.37
C GLY A 449 7.69 19.90 -5.89
N SER A 450 7.73 18.93 -4.97
CA SER A 450 7.50 19.14 -3.55
C SER A 450 8.70 18.71 -2.68
N PHE A 451 8.72 19.17 -1.43
CA PHE A 451 9.70 18.69 -0.45
C PHE A 451 9.56 17.17 -0.23
N ALA A 452 8.33 16.69 -0.09
CA ALA A 452 8.05 15.29 0.13
C ALA A 452 8.58 14.39 -1.01
N GLU A 453 8.44 14.82 -2.28
CA GLU A 453 9.01 14.09 -3.43
C GLU A 453 10.54 14.08 -3.38
N ARG A 454 11.17 15.21 -3.02
CA ARG A 454 12.64 15.28 -2.86
C ARG A 454 13.12 14.35 -1.76
N ALA A 455 12.42 14.34 -0.62
CA ALA A 455 12.78 13.52 0.52
C ALA A 455 12.64 12.02 0.21
N ARG A 456 11.54 11.61 -0.42
CA ARG A 456 11.34 10.21 -0.85
C ARG A 456 12.37 9.78 -1.90
N ARG A 457 12.73 10.67 -2.83
CA ARG A 457 13.79 10.40 -3.81
C ARG A 457 15.14 10.22 -3.14
N ALA A 458 15.52 11.12 -2.22
CA ALA A 458 16.76 11.00 -1.45
C ALA A 458 16.79 9.71 -0.63
N TRP A 459 15.64 9.30 -0.07
CA TRP A 459 15.51 8.02 0.63
C TRP A 459 15.71 6.82 -0.30
N ALA A 460 15.10 6.83 -1.48
CA ALA A 460 15.30 5.76 -2.47
C ALA A 460 16.77 5.68 -2.93
N GLU A 461 17.45 6.82 -3.10
CA GLU A 461 18.88 6.88 -3.36
C GLU A 461 19.71 6.36 -2.18
N HIS A 462 19.30 6.68 -0.94
CA HIS A 462 19.95 6.16 0.28
C HIS A 462 19.78 4.64 0.42
N LEU A 463 18.67 4.06 0.03
CA LEU A 463 18.45 2.60 0.06
C LEU A 463 19.25 1.88 -1.02
N GLY A 464 19.43 2.48 -2.17
CA GLY A 464 19.97 1.82 -3.35
C GLY A 464 21.48 1.93 -3.55
N GLY A 465 22.19 2.73 -2.78
CA GLY A 465 23.64 2.91 -2.92
C GLY A 465 24.04 4.14 -3.73
#